data_d84d20d8c42eedc75f2831241a2f2511
#
_entry.id   d84d20d8c42eedc75f2831241a2f2511
#
_cell.length_a   1.000
_cell.length_b   1.000
_cell.length_c   1.000
_cell.angle_alpha   90.00
_cell.angle_beta   90.00
_cell.angle_gamma   90.00
#
_symmetry.space_group_name_H-M   'P 1'
#
loop_
_entity.id
_entity.type
_entity.pdbx_description
1 polymer ?
#
loop_
_entity_poly.entity_id
_entity_poly.type
_entity_poly.pdbx_seq_one_letter_code
_entity_poly.pdbx_strand_id
1 'polypeptide(L)'
;VTETEIERDGAGTGTPVWITPLTPLSFLRRSADVYPDKTAIVYGERRHTYAEFAAEVTRLAHALRGSGVKPGDRVAYMLPNVPEMLVAHFAVPLAGAVLVAINTRLSAPEVQQILDHSGATLFVVDAALHPRVAPVAGELKTVDEIITVVDPAAPGDGIGSGVRYDDLLDRGSDEPLQWEVDDEESTISINYTSGTTGQPKGVQYSHRGAYLNSFGEIVHSTHTPDSVYLWTLPMFHCNGWCTPWAITAIGGTHVCLREVRGDVIWSLIDEHRVTHLNGAPTVVTTIMRAPEAKTLDYQLVITTAGAPPSPTTILQMEQMGFRIVHVYGLTETYGPYSVNQYQRGWDSLEPEERASLQARQGVGMLQAERLRVVDKDMVDVPADGTTMGEIVMRGNNVMTGYYSDPAGTEKAFEGGWFHSGDLGVMYPDGFVELRDRAKDVVISGGENISTIEVEQAIVSHPAVLEAAVVGVPDEQYGERPKAFVVLSPGESADEATLIEHVKSKIARYKAPKAVEIVEELPKTSTGKIQKFELREKEWGEGGARIKG
;
A
#
# COMPACT_ATOMS: atom_id res chain seq x y z
N VAL A 1 30.12 11.53 -11.68
CA VAL A 1 29.92 12.64 -10.78
C VAL A 1 30.86 12.43 -9.62
N THR A 2 31.77 13.34 -9.43
CA THR A 2 32.91 13.36 -8.49
C THR A 2 32.43 13.26 -7.04
N GLU A 3 33.07 12.37 -6.29
CA GLU A 3 33.06 12.33 -4.83
C GLU A 3 33.32 13.72 -4.26
N THR A 4 32.32 14.34 -3.68
CA THR A 4 32.50 15.47 -2.79
C THR A 4 32.69 14.88 -1.39
N GLU A 5 33.95 14.63 -0.99
CA GLU A 5 34.31 14.54 0.41
C GLU A 5 33.79 15.80 1.10
N ILE A 6 32.76 15.65 1.92
CA ILE A 6 32.42 16.67 2.91
C ILE A 6 33.50 16.56 3.97
N GLU A 7 34.60 17.31 3.80
CA GLU A 7 35.51 17.63 4.89
C GLU A 7 34.69 18.32 5.98
N ARG A 8 34.37 17.58 7.03
CA ARG A 8 33.88 18.14 8.28
C ARG A 8 35.08 18.76 8.99
N ASP A 9 35.36 20.03 8.71
CA ASP A 9 36.26 20.84 9.48
C ASP A 9 35.77 21.00 10.93
N GLY A 10 36.06 19.99 11.74
CA GLY A 10 35.96 20.02 13.19
C GLY A 10 37.36 19.88 13.77
N ALA A 11 38.08 20.98 13.90
CA ALA A 11 39.33 21.07 14.66
C ALA A 11 39.04 20.76 16.16
N GLY A 12 38.89 19.50 16.52
CA GLY A 12 38.84 19.03 17.90
C GLY A 12 39.59 17.70 17.98
N THR A 13 40.58 17.63 18.84
CA THR A 13 41.30 16.40 19.24
C THR A 13 40.42 15.48 20.07
N GLY A 14 39.14 15.32 19.67
CA GLY A 14 38.13 14.50 20.35
C GLY A 14 37.86 13.18 19.62
N THR A 15 37.37 12.19 20.35
CA THR A 15 36.84 10.96 19.80
C THR A 15 35.79 11.28 18.72
N PRO A 16 35.82 10.64 17.53
CA PRO A 16 34.84 10.89 16.47
C PRO A 16 33.42 10.72 17.00
N VAL A 17 32.51 11.63 16.67
CA VAL A 17 31.09 11.44 16.99
C VAL A 17 30.57 10.27 16.17
N TRP A 18 30.08 9.25 16.86
CA TRP A 18 29.49 8.09 16.20
C TRP A 18 28.13 8.44 15.62
N ILE A 19 27.91 8.10 14.35
CA ILE A 19 26.63 8.18 13.69
C ILE A 19 26.22 6.76 13.31
N THR A 20 25.14 6.28 13.90
CA THR A 20 24.59 4.97 13.56
C THR A 20 23.72 5.07 12.32
N PRO A 21 23.98 4.28 11.26
CA PRO A 21 23.10 4.22 10.10
C PRO A 21 21.65 3.86 10.47
N LEU A 22 20.70 4.51 9.80
CA LEU A 22 19.26 4.30 10.05
C LEU A 22 18.80 2.97 9.46
N THR A 23 18.21 2.13 10.29
CA THR A 23 17.62 0.85 9.86
C THR A 23 16.45 0.45 10.76
N PRO A 24 15.33 -0.05 10.20
CA PRO A 24 14.23 -0.59 11.01
C PRO A 24 14.61 -1.79 11.87
N LEU A 25 15.73 -2.44 11.61
CA LEU A 25 16.24 -3.54 12.43
C LEU A 25 16.42 -3.12 13.89
N SER A 26 16.88 -1.88 14.13
CA SER A 26 17.05 -1.29 15.45
C SER A 26 15.73 -1.23 16.26
N PHE A 27 14.58 -1.20 15.58
CA PHE A 27 13.28 -1.13 16.22
C PHE A 27 12.94 -2.41 16.97
N LEU A 28 13.11 -3.58 16.33
CA LEU A 28 12.84 -4.86 16.98
C LEU A 28 13.84 -5.12 18.11
N ARG A 29 15.13 -4.87 17.88
CA ARG A 29 16.15 -4.98 18.94
C ARG A 29 15.73 -4.17 20.17
N ARG A 30 15.43 -2.88 19.97
CA ARG A 30 15.00 -1.99 21.06
C ARG A 30 13.74 -2.52 21.77
N SER A 31 12.73 -2.94 21.00
CA SER A 31 11.46 -3.39 21.59
C SER A 31 11.59 -4.71 22.33
N ALA A 32 12.49 -5.61 21.89
CA ALA A 32 12.84 -6.82 22.64
C ALA A 32 13.58 -6.52 23.94
N ASP A 33 14.42 -5.47 23.96
CA ASP A 33 15.11 -5.04 25.18
C ASP A 33 14.17 -4.35 26.18
N VAL A 34 13.23 -3.52 25.69
CA VAL A 34 12.35 -2.70 26.53
C VAL A 34 11.09 -3.46 26.98
N TYR A 35 10.56 -4.34 26.14
CA TYR A 35 9.29 -5.05 26.34
C TYR A 35 9.42 -6.57 26.12
N PRO A 36 10.42 -7.27 26.69
CA PRO A 36 10.71 -8.66 26.33
C PRO A 36 9.51 -9.59 26.47
N ASP A 37 8.73 -9.43 27.52
CA ASP A 37 7.59 -10.30 27.87
C ASP A 37 6.26 -9.83 27.29
N LYS A 38 6.23 -8.66 26.61
CA LYS A 38 5.02 -8.14 26.01
C LYS A 38 4.68 -8.91 24.75
N THR A 39 3.40 -9.22 24.56
CA THR A 39 2.91 -9.84 23.33
C THR A 39 3.15 -8.92 22.13
N ALA A 40 3.99 -9.37 21.21
CA ALA A 40 4.31 -8.71 19.95
C ALA A 40 3.37 -9.16 18.83
N ILE A 41 3.10 -10.48 18.74
CA ILE A 41 2.34 -11.07 17.63
C ILE A 41 1.23 -11.98 18.19
N VAL A 42 0.07 -11.86 17.56
CA VAL A 42 -1.12 -12.70 17.81
C VAL A 42 -1.60 -13.25 16.47
N TYR A 43 -1.81 -14.57 16.40
CA TYR A 43 -2.40 -15.25 15.24
C TYR A 43 -3.14 -16.51 15.66
N GLY A 44 -4.47 -16.51 15.66
CA GLY A 44 -5.26 -17.59 16.25
C GLY A 44 -4.86 -17.78 17.71
N GLU A 45 -4.45 -19.01 18.08
CA GLU A 45 -3.95 -19.36 19.42
C GLU A 45 -2.43 -19.05 19.58
N ARG A 46 -1.73 -18.75 18.49
CA ARG A 46 -0.28 -18.46 18.54
C ARG A 46 -0.05 -17.07 19.12
N ARG A 47 0.89 -16.99 20.06
CA ARG A 47 1.34 -15.74 20.66
C ARG A 47 2.87 -15.75 20.67
N HIS A 48 3.47 -14.61 20.32
CA HIS A 48 4.91 -14.39 20.46
C HIS A 48 5.12 -13.14 21.28
N THR A 49 5.97 -13.23 22.26
CA THR A 49 6.51 -12.06 22.95
C THR A 49 7.55 -11.35 22.07
N TYR A 50 7.95 -10.13 22.42
CA TYR A 50 9.02 -9.45 21.71
C TYR A 50 10.35 -10.20 21.78
N ALA A 51 10.66 -10.85 22.91
CA ALA A 51 11.85 -11.69 23.05
C ALA A 51 11.81 -12.89 22.08
N GLU A 52 10.68 -13.61 22.02
CA GLU A 52 10.49 -14.74 21.11
C GLU A 52 10.52 -14.29 19.64
N PHE A 53 9.91 -13.15 19.31
CA PHE A 53 9.96 -12.57 17.97
C PHE A 53 11.40 -12.27 17.53
N ALA A 54 12.19 -11.60 18.39
CA ALA A 54 13.59 -11.29 18.09
C ALA A 54 14.46 -12.58 17.98
N ALA A 55 14.19 -13.58 18.79
CA ALA A 55 14.87 -14.88 18.73
C ALA A 55 14.57 -15.61 17.41
N GLU A 56 13.30 -15.65 16.97
CA GLU A 56 12.93 -16.27 15.69
C GLU A 56 13.56 -15.53 14.51
N VAL A 57 13.56 -14.18 14.53
CA VAL A 57 14.22 -13.35 13.53
C VAL A 57 15.73 -13.65 13.45
N THR A 58 16.40 -13.77 14.59
CA THR A 58 17.83 -14.12 14.67
C THR A 58 18.08 -15.51 14.08
N ARG A 59 17.29 -16.48 14.49
CA ARG A 59 17.40 -17.87 14.02
C ARG A 59 17.16 -17.97 12.51
N LEU A 60 16.13 -17.30 11.99
CA LEU A 60 15.87 -17.28 10.55
C LEU A 60 16.99 -16.59 9.76
N ALA A 61 17.55 -15.49 10.28
CA ALA A 61 18.68 -14.81 9.62
C ALA A 61 19.91 -15.73 9.52
N HIS A 62 20.22 -16.48 10.58
CA HIS A 62 21.26 -17.51 10.53
C HIS A 62 20.93 -18.63 9.54
N ALA A 63 19.68 -19.10 9.52
CA ALA A 63 19.21 -20.15 8.62
C ALA A 63 19.36 -19.75 7.14
N LEU A 64 19.00 -18.50 6.81
CA LEU A 64 19.17 -17.94 5.46
C LEU A 64 20.64 -17.92 5.05
N ARG A 65 21.54 -17.42 5.94
CA ARG A 65 23.00 -17.43 5.69
C ARG A 65 23.53 -18.86 5.56
N GLY A 66 23.07 -19.78 6.42
CA GLY A 66 23.43 -21.20 6.38
C GLY A 66 22.93 -21.91 5.12
N SER A 67 21.86 -21.42 4.49
CA SER A 67 21.34 -21.88 3.21
C SER A 67 22.02 -21.22 2.00
N GLY A 68 23.09 -20.44 2.20
CA GLY A 68 23.90 -19.87 1.13
C GLY A 68 23.49 -18.45 0.69
N VAL A 69 22.50 -17.84 1.33
CA VAL A 69 22.09 -16.45 1.05
C VAL A 69 23.23 -15.50 1.44
N LYS A 70 23.63 -14.64 0.50
CA LYS A 70 24.72 -13.66 0.66
C LYS A 70 24.17 -12.25 0.79
N PRO A 71 24.96 -11.31 1.33
CA PRO A 71 24.60 -9.89 1.33
C PRO A 71 24.20 -9.41 -0.08
N GLY A 72 23.05 -8.76 -0.16
CA GLY A 72 22.47 -8.26 -1.43
C GLY A 72 21.68 -9.31 -2.23
N ASP A 73 21.67 -10.58 -1.85
CA ASP A 73 20.78 -11.57 -2.49
C ASP A 73 19.30 -11.26 -2.18
N ARG A 74 18.42 -11.69 -3.05
CA ARG A 74 16.97 -11.53 -2.90
C ARG A 74 16.35 -12.80 -2.39
N VAL A 75 15.55 -12.66 -1.33
CA VAL A 75 14.74 -13.74 -0.78
C VAL A 75 13.28 -13.38 -0.96
N ALA A 76 12.57 -14.20 -1.71
CA ALA A 76 11.18 -13.94 -2.07
C ALA A 76 10.21 -14.61 -1.09
N TYR A 77 9.15 -13.89 -0.73
CA TYR A 77 8.08 -14.36 0.14
C TYR A 77 6.72 -14.16 -0.51
N MET A 78 5.93 -15.23 -0.64
CA MET A 78 4.54 -15.21 -1.10
C MET A 78 3.65 -15.79 0.01
N LEU A 79 3.38 -14.97 1.03
CA LEU A 79 2.61 -15.34 2.21
C LEU A 79 1.44 -14.36 2.42
N PRO A 80 0.31 -14.81 2.99
CA PRO A 80 -0.70 -13.92 3.55
C PRO A 80 -0.16 -13.21 4.80
N ASN A 81 -1.03 -12.47 5.52
CA ASN A 81 -0.66 -11.81 6.77
C ASN A 81 -0.57 -12.82 7.92
N VAL A 82 0.52 -13.57 7.97
CA VAL A 82 0.87 -14.55 9.00
C VAL A 82 2.17 -14.15 9.72
N PRO A 83 2.45 -14.68 10.91
CA PRO A 83 3.66 -14.33 11.67
C PRO A 83 4.96 -14.49 10.87
N GLU A 84 5.08 -15.51 10.05
CA GLU A 84 6.26 -15.79 9.23
C GLU A 84 6.55 -14.67 8.22
N MET A 85 5.50 -14.00 7.72
CA MET A 85 5.67 -12.83 6.85
C MET A 85 6.19 -11.63 7.64
N LEU A 86 5.71 -11.43 8.87
CA LEU A 86 6.20 -10.36 9.73
C LEU A 86 7.66 -10.61 10.14
N VAL A 87 8.02 -11.85 10.50
CA VAL A 87 9.40 -12.27 10.80
C VAL A 87 10.33 -11.99 9.60
N ALA A 88 9.88 -12.26 8.37
CA ALA A 88 10.65 -12.01 7.16
C ALA A 88 11.07 -10.55 6.98
N HIS A 89 10.24 -9.58 7.39
CA HIS A 89 10.54 -8.15 7.29
C HIS A 89 11.76 -7.72 8.12
N PHE A 90 12.15 -8.52 9.09
CA PHE A 90 13.35 -8.30 9.91
C PHE A 90 14.46 -9.30 9.60
N ALA A 91 14.13 -10.58 9.47
CA ALA A 91 15.14 -11.63 9.32
C ALA A 91 15.89 -11.57 7.97
N VAL A 92 15.18 -11.27 6.87
CA VAL A 92 15.82 -11.17 5.57
C VAL A 92 16.85 -10.02 5.55
N PRO A 93 16.50 -8.77 5.94
CA PRO A 93 17.51 -7.71 6.02
C PRO A 93 18.54 -7.92 7.11
N LEU A 94 18.24 -8.61 8.23
CA LEU A 94 19.23 -8.98 9.24
C LEU A 94 20.25 -10.00 8.70
N ALA A 95 19.85 -10.86 7.77
CA ALA A 95 20.77 -11.72 7.04
C ALA A 95 21.67 -10.94 6.06
N GLY A 96 21.39 -9.67 5.81
CA GLY A 96 22.04 -8.81 4.80
C GLY A 96 21.40 -8.93 3.42
N ALA A 97 20.27 -9.61 3.31
CA ALA A 97 19.56 -9.86 2.05
C ALA A 97 18.41 -8.85 1.82
N VAL A 98 17.82 -8.89 0.64
CA VAL A 98 16.74 -8.01 0.20
C VAL A 98 15.43 -8.81 0.15
N LEU A 99 14.41 -8.34 0.86
CA LEU A 99 13.08 -8.96 0.86
C LEU A 99 12.33 -8.64 -0.44
N VAL A 100 11.88 -9.67 -1.15
CA VAL A 100 10.96 -9.53 -2.30
C VAL A 100 9.57 -10.01 -1.86
N ALA A 101 8.68 -9.08 -1.57
CA ALA A 101 7.33 -9.38 -1.12
C ALA A 101 6.39 -9.57 -2.31
N ILE A 102 5.92 -10.82 -2.52
CA ILE A 102 5.10 -11.19 -3.69
C ILE A 102 3.62 -11.20 -3.33
N ASN A 103 2.83 -10.58 -4.18
CA ASN A 103 1.37 -10.57 -4.08
C ASN A 103 0.79 -11.99 -4.20
N THR A 104 0.03 -12.41 -3.20
CA THR A 104 -0.55 -13.77 -3.08
C THR A 104 -1.64 -14.09 -4.11
N ARG A 105 -2.12 -13.12 -4.86
CA ARG A 105 -3.18 -13.29 -5.86
C ARG A 105 -2.68 -13.39 -7.31
N LEU A 106 -1.38 -13.23 -7.53
CA LEU A 106 -0.79 -13.32 -8.86
C LEU A 106 -0.94 -14.73 -9.46
N SER A 107 -1.01 -14.76 -10.77
CA SER A 107 -0.97 -16.00 -11.56
C SER A 107 0.45 -16.60 -11.61
N ALA A 108 0.56 -17.88 -11.97
CA ALA A 108 1.85 -18.56 -12.06
C ALA A 108 2.85 -17.84 -12.99
N PRO A 109 2.49 -17.37 -14.19
CA PRO A 109 3.43 -16.63 -15.05
C PRO A 109 3.92 -15.32 -14.45
N GLU A 110 3.05 -14.57 -13.72
CA GLU A 110 3.44 -13.34 -13.07
C GLU A 110 4.39 -13.60 -11.91
N VAL A 111 4.15 -14.65 -11.11
CA VAL A 111 5.07 -15.08 -10.05
C VAL A 111 6.42 -15.46 -10.61
N GLN A 112 6.45 -16.27 -11.68
CA GLN A 112 7.69 -16.65 -12.37
C GLN A 112 8.45 -15.41 -12.86
N GLN A 113 7.76 -14.49 -13.50
CA GLN A 113 8.37 -13.25 -14.00
C GLN A 113 9.02 -12.42 -12.88
N ILE A 114 8.37 -12.30 -11.72
CA ILE A 114 8.91 -11.58 -10.58
C ILE A 114 10.13 -12.30 -10.00
N LEU A 115 10.06 -13.61 -9.82
CA LEU A 115 11.17 -14.42 -9.32
C LEU A 115 12.40 -14.34 -10.23
N ASP A 116 12.20 -14.53 -11.53
CA ASP A 116 13.26 -14.45 -12.54
C ASP A 116 13.86 -13.05 -12.66
N HIS A 117 13.01 -12.00 -12.65
CA HIS A 117 13.47 -10.61 -12.75
C HIS A 117 14.21 -10.16 -11.49
N SER A 118 13.69 -10.47 -10.29
CA SER A 118 14.37 -10.14 -9.04
C SER A 118 15.67 -10.90 -8.85
N GLY A 119 15.80 -12.07 -9.51
CA GLY A 119 16.91 -12.99 -9.29
C GLY A 119 16.89 -13.56 -7.87
N ALA A 120 15.71 -13.83 -7.32
CA ALA A 120 15.58 -14.43 -5.99
C ALA A 120 16.22 -15.81 -5.97
N THR A 121 17.06 -16.06 -4.96
CA THR A 121 17.77 -17.33 -4.79
C THR A 121 16.99 -18.31 -3.91
N LEU A 122 16.16 -17.80 -3.01
CA LEU A 122 15.31 -18.57 -2.13
C LEU A 122 13.88 -18.04 -2.19
N PHE A 123 12.90 -18.96 -2.24
CA PHE A 123 11.49 -18.63 -2.33
C PHE A 123 10.68 -19.29 -1.23
N VAL A 124 10.05 -18.50 -0.37
CA VAL A 124 9.18 -18.95 0.72
C VAL A 124 7.72 -18.76 0.30
N VAL A 125 6.94 -19.83 0.32
CA VAL A 125 5.54 -19.81 -0.15
C VAL A 125 4.62 -20.52 0.83
N ASP A 126 3.40 -19.99 0.98
CA ASP A 126 2.34 -20.63 1.77
C ASP A 126 1.81 -21.89 1.08
N ALA A 127 1.60 -22.96 1.83
CA ALA A 127 1.13 -24.25 1.30
C ALA A 127 -0.20 -24.14 0.55
N ALA A 128 -1.14 -23.31 1.01
CA ALA A 128 -2.42 -23.10 0.34
C ALA A 128 -2.29 -22.33 -0.99
N LEU A 129 -1.16 -21.64 -1.22
CA LEU A 129 -0.87 -20.93 -2.48
C LEU A 129 -0.09 -21.79 -3.48
N HIS A 130 0.31 -23.01 -3.08
CA HIS A 130 1.04 -23.94 -3.94
C HIS A 130 0.42 -24.14 -5.33
N PRO A 131 -0.91 -24.32 -5.51
CA PRO A 131 -1.52 -24.48 -6.81
C PRO A 131 -1.24 -23.32 -7.79
N ARG A 132 -0.93 -22.12 -7.28
CA ARG A 132 -0.56 -20.94 -8.08
C ARG A 132 0.91 -20.93 -8.51
N VAL A 133 1.76 -21.71 -7.85
CA VAL A 133 3.22 -21.74 -8.08
C VAL A 133 3.64 -23.03 -8.76
N ALA A 134 2.99 -24.15 -8.47
CA ALA A 134 3.32 -25.48 -8.99
C ALA A 134 3.51 -25.53 -10.52
N PRO A 135 2.69 -24.85 -11.34
CA PRO A 135 2.88 -24.89 -12.80
C PRO A 135 4.22 -24.38 -13.28
N VAL A 136 4.88 -23.49 -12.52
CA VAL A 136 6.15 -22.85 -12.91
C VAL A 136 7.33 -23.22 -12.01
N ALA A 137 7.10 -23.96 -10.93
CA ALA A 137 8.13 -24.27 -9.94
C ALA A 137 9.39 -24.95 -10.53
N GLY A 138 9.22 -25.77 -11.56
CA GLY A 138 10.33 -26.43 -12.27
C GLY A 138 11.02 -25.58 -13.35
N GLU A 139 10.52 -24.37 -13.62
CA GLU A 139 11.00 -23.48 -14.67
C GLU A 139 11.67 -22.21 -14.12
N LEU A 140 11.74 -22.05 -12.78
CA LEU A 140 12.37 -20.91 -12.11
C LEU A 140 13.88 -20.94 -12.37
N LYS A 141 14.45 -19.81 -12.83
CA LYS A 141 15.84 -19.76 -13.31
C LYS A 141 16.86 -19.53 -12.20
N THR A 142 16.47 -18.86 -11.13
CA THR A 142 17.39 -18.37 -10.09
C THR A 142 17.09 -18.90 -8.70
N VAL A 143 15.93 -19.52 -8.52
CA VAL A 143 15.51 -20.07 -7.22
C VAL A 143 16.19 -21.42 -7.00
N ASP A 144 17.11 -21.48 -6.03
CA ASP A 144 17.81 -22.69 -5.66
C ASP A 144 16.97 -23.60 -4.76
N GLU A 145 16.11 -23.00 -3.91
CA GLU A 145 15.28 -23.76 -2.97
C GLU A 145 13.92 -23.07 -2.75
N ILE A 146 12.86 -23.88 -2.69
CA ILE A 146 11.50 -23.46 -2.35
C ILE A 146 11.16 -23.95 -0.94
N ILE A 147 10.80 -23.02 -0.06
CA ILE A 147 10.43 -23.28 1.33
C ILE A 147 8.92 -23.16 1.50
N THR A 148 8.30 -24.14 2.13
CA THR A 148 6.84 -24.16 2.35
C THR A 148 6.49 -23.80 3.78
N VAL A 149 5.66 -22.78 3.96
CA VAL A 149 4.99 -22.48 5.23
C VAL A 149 3.66 -23.21 5.26
N VAL A 150 3.45 -24.04 6.29
CA VAL A 150 2.19 -24.77 6.49
C VAL A 150 1.41 -24.14 7.63
N ASP A 151 0.27 -23.57 7.32
CA ASP A 151 -0.63 -22.98 8.29
C ASP A 151 -1.74 -23.98 8.66
N PRO A 152 -1.87 -24.37 9.94
CA PRO A 152 -2.95 -25.26 10.37
C PRO A 152 -4.36 -24.72 10.08
N ALA A 153 -4.53 -23.38 10.02
CA ALA A 153 -5.80 -22.75 9.70
C ALA A 153 -6.18 -22.83 8.21
N ALA A 154 -5.19 -23.10 7.35
CA ALA A 154 -5.39 -23.25 5.91
C ALA A 154 -4.47 -24.35 5.38
N PRO A 155 -4.75 -25.61 5.68
CA PRO A 155 -3.93 -26.73 5.27
C PRO A 155 -3.86 -26.83 3.75
N GLY A 156 -2.66 -27.03 3.25
CA GLY A 156 -2.36 -27.28 1.85
C GLY A 156 -1.32 -28.39 1.76
N ASP A 157 -1.32 -29.10 0.63
CA ASP A 157 -0.39 -30.19 0.38
C ASP A 157 0.96 -29.63 -0.09
N GLY A 158 1.61 -28.78 0.52
CA GLY A 158 2.93 -28.21 0.17
C GLY A 158 3.53 -28.65 -1.17
N ILE A 159 4.57 -28.03 -1.65
CA ILE A 159 5.29 -28.50 -2.85
C ILE A 159 5.99 -29.81 -2.48
N GLY A 160 5.58 -30.90 -3.05
CA GLY A 160 5.84 -32.30 -2.65
C GLY A 160 7.28 -32.75 -2.42
N SER A 161 8.28 -31.90 -2.57
CA SER A 161 9.68 -32.11 -2.20
C SER A 161 10.31 -30.89 -1.52
N GLY A 162 9.52 -29.84 -1.22
CA GLY A 162 10.02 -28.61 -0.64
C GLY A 162 10.36 -28.76 0.84
N VAL A 163 11.38 -28.05 1.27
CA VAL A 163 11.74 -27.90 2.70
C VAL A 163 10.63 -27.14 3.41
N ARG A 164 10.28 -27.57 4.61
CA ARG A 164 9.32 -26.84 5.46
C ARG A 164 10.02 -25.66 6.14
N TYR A 165 9.22 -24.66 6.49
CA TYR A 165 9.73 -23.49 7.20
C TYR A 165 10.40 -23.87 8.54
N ASP A 166 9.84 -24.84 9.27
CA ASP A 166 10.44 -25.34 10.51
C ASP A 166 11.80 -25.99 10.24
N ASP A 167 11.93 -26.79 9.17
CA ASP A 167 13.22 -27.41 8.78
C ASP A 167 14.25 -26.33 8.36
N LEU A 168 13.80 -25.21 7.80
CA LEU A 168 14.67 -24.07 7.52
C LEU A 168 15.15 -23.45 8.84
N LEU A 169 14.24 -23.19 9.80
CA LEU A 169 14.60 -22.63 11.11
C LEU A 169 15.61 -23.52 11.87
N ASP A 170 15.51 -24.84 11.72
CA ASP A 170 16.44 -25.81 12.34
C ASP A 170 17.89 -25.71 11.79
N ARG A 171 18.09 -25.06 10.65
CA ARG A 171 19.43 -24.74 10.13
C ARG A 171 20.04 -23.51 10.80
N GLY A 172 19.24 -22.76 11.55
CA GLY A 172 19.65 -21.54 12.23
C GLY A 172 20.36 -21.75 13.53
N SER A 173 20.78 -20.66 14.13
CA SER A 173 21.46 -20.59 15.43
C SER A 173 20.84 -19.47 16.25
N ASP A 174 20.93 -19.60 17.57
CA ASP A 174 20.52 -18.57 18.53
C ASP A 174 21.68 -17.64 18.90
N GLU A 175 22.85 -17.78 18.25
CA GLU A 175 23.98 -16.89 18.46
C GLU A 175 23.62 -15.43 18.13
N PRO A 176 24.04 -14.47 18.96
CA PRO A 176 23.72 -13.05 18.70
C PRO A 176 24.23 -12.57 17.34
N LEU A 177 23.42 -11.77 16.67
CA LEU A 177 23.79 -11.04 15.44
C LEU A 177 23.92 -9.54 15.73
N GLN A 178 24.67 -8.85 14.87
CA GLN A 178 24.66 -7.40 14.83
C GLN A 178 23.43 -6.92 14.07
N TRP A 179 22.69 -5.99 14.66
CA TRP A 179 21.45 -5.43 14.11
C TRP A 179 21.66 -4.09 13.39
N GLU A 180 22.91 -3.73 13.18
CA GLU A 180 23.33 -2.55 12.44
C GLU A 180 23.55 -2.91 10.96
N VAL A 181 23.49 -1.90 10.11
CA VAL A 181 23.84 -1.98 8.68
C VAL A 181 25.01 -1.04 8.41
N ASP A 182 25.83 -1.36 7.42
CA ASP A 182 26.98 -0.51 7.04
C ASP A 182 26.53 0.71 6.22
N ASP A 183 25.45 0.52 5.44
CA ASP A 183 24.92 1.54 4.52
C ASP A 183 23.39 1.63 4.65
N GLU A 184 22.89 2.76 5.12
CA GLU A 184 21.47 3.03 5.27
C GLU A 184 20.72 3.24 3.94
N GLU A 185 21.44 3.54 2.85
CA GLU A 185 20.89 3.69 1.51
C GLU A 185 20.77 2.34 0.79
N SER A 186 21.35 1.25 1.35
CA SER A 186 21.22 -0.09 0.78
C SER A 186 19.75 -0.53 0.74
N THR A 187 19.42 -1.38 -0.24
CA THR A 187 18.04 -1.85 -0.45
C THR A 187 17.62 -2.84 0.64
N ILE A 188 16.54 -2.53 1.36
CA ILE A 188 15.93 -3.41 2.35
C ILE A 188 14.87 -4.33 1.72
N SER A 189 14.12 -3.82 0.74
CA SER A 189 13.08 -4.60 0.05
C SER A 189 12.81 -4.11 -1.37
N ILE A 190 12.24 -5.00 -2.19
CA ILE A 190 11.75 -4.71 -3.54
C ILE A 190 10.26 -5.05 -3.58
N ASN A 191 9.45 -4.06 -3.95
CA ASN A 191 8.00 -4.20 -4.09
C ASN A 191 7.60 -4.10 -5.56
N TYR A 192 6.94 -5.13 -6.10
CA TYR A 192 6.55 -5.16 -7.50
C TYR A 192 5.19 -4.49 -7.74
N THR A 193 5.13 -3.62 -8.75
CA THR A 193 3.88 -3.02 -9.25
C THR A 193 3.48 -3.65 -10.58
N SER A 194 2.18 -3.70 -10.85
CA SER A 194 1.68 -3.97 -12.20
C SER A 194 1.97 -2.75 -13.08
N GLY A 195 3.12 -2.71 -13.72
CA GLY A 195 3.52 -1.59 -14.58
C GLY A 195 2.44 -1.25 -15.63
N THR A 196 2.35 0.02 -16.01
CA THR A 196 1.43 0.50 -17.06
C THR A 196 1.71 -0.09 -18.43
N THR A 197 2.87 -0.76 -18.61
CA THR A 197 3.33 -1.40 -19.83
C THR A 197 3.12 -2.92 -19.84
N GLY A 198 2.43 -3.48 -18.82
CA GLY A 198 2.21 -4.92 -18.67
C GLY A 198 3.40 -5.69 -18.08
N GLN A 199 4.57 -5.04 -17.89
CA GLN A 199 5.71 -5.64 -17.21
C GLN A 199 5.80 -5.13 -15.78
N PRO A 200 5.90 -6.00 -14.76
CA PRO A 200 6.02 -5.55 -13.37
C PRO A 200 7.35 -4.83 -13.14
N LYS A 201 7.31 -3.70 -12.43
CA LYS A 201 8.48 -2.93 -12.03
C LYS A 201 8.82 -3.21 -10.58
N GLY A 202 10.06 -3.51 -10.27
CA GLY A 202 10.55 -3.71 -8.91
C GLY A 202 10.95 -2.38 -8.27
N VAL A 203 10.17 -1.88 -7.35
CA VAL A 203 10.43 -0.62 -6.62
C VAL A 203 11.36 -0.89 -5.45
N GLN A 204 12.50 -0.22 -5.38
CA GLN A 204 13.52 -0.41 -4.34
C GLN A 204 13.30 0.54 -3.16
N TYR A 205 13.24 -0.03 -1.96
CA TYR A 205 13.20 0.70 -0.69
C TYR A 205 14.55 0.63 0.00
N SER A 206 15.06 1.75 0.53
CA SER A 206 16.26 1.77 1.37
C SER A 206 15.93 1.54 2.85
N HIS A 207 16.91 1.13 3.64
CA HIS A 207 16.79 1.06 5.10
C HIS A 207 16.42 2.43 5.68
N ARG A 208 17.08 3.50 5.21
CA ARG A 208 16.80 4.88 5.62
C ARG A 208 15.34 5.29 5.33
N GLY A 209 14.87 5.05 4.11
CA GLY A 209 13.50 5.40 3.71
C GLY A 209 12.46 4.66 4.54
N ALA A 210 12.63 3.35 4.74
CA ALA A 210 11.75 2.52 5.56
C ALA A 210 11.73 2.97 7.05
N TYR A 211 12.90 3.32 7.60
CA TYR A 211 13.03 3.85 8.96
C TYR A 211 12.25 5.15 9.14
N LEU A 212 12.46 6.13 8.27
CA LEU A 212 11.82 7.45 8.36
C LEU A 212 10.32 7.38 8.07
N ASN A 213 9.89 6.56 7.10
CA ASN A 213 8.47 6.37 6.83
C ASN A 213 7.74 5.71 8.00
N SER A 214 8.41 4.80 8.73
CA SER A 214 7.83 4.21 9.95
C SER A 214 7.52 5.27 11.01
N PHE A 215 8.38 6.28 11.19
CA PHE A 215 8.07 7.41 12.10
C PHE A 215 6.89 8.25 11.61
N GLY A 216 6.80 8.47 10.30
CA GLY A 216 5.64 9.14 9.70
C GLY A 216 4.34 8.41 10.03
N GLU A 217 4.30 7.08 9.85
CA GLU A 217 3.16 6.24 10.20
C GLU A 217 2.80 6.34 11.69
N ILE A 218 3.80 6.24 12.57
CA ILE A 218 3.60 6.35 14.02
C ILE A 218 2.91 7.67 14.38
N VAL A 219 3.40 8.79 13.86
CA VAL A 219 2.91 10.12 14.21
C VAL A 219 1.53 10.38 13.63
N HIS A 220 1.35 10.14 12.32
CA HIS A 220 0.12 10.53 11.62
C HIS A 220 -1.06 9.60 11.91
N SER A 221 -0.80 8.31 12.13
CA SER A 221 -1.82 7.35 12.60
C SER A 221 -1.97 7.34 14.13
N THR A 222 -1.18 8.13 14.85
CA THR A 222 -1.22 8.27 16.33
C THR A 222 -0.96 6.96 17.08
N HIS A 223 -0.05 6.14 16.59
CA HIS A 223 0.33 4.91 17.26
C HIS A 223 1.05 5.16 18.59
N THR A 224 0.78 4.31 19.56
CA THR A 224 1.36 4.33 20.93
C THR A 224 1.79 2.92 21.33
N PRO A 225 2.54 2.75 22.41
CA PRO A 225 2.86 1.41 22.90
C PRO A 225 1.64 0.52 23.19
N ASP A 226 0.48 1.11 23.43
CA ASP A 226 -0.78 0.38 23.67
C ASP A 226 -1.55 0.06 22.39
N SER A 227 -0.98 0.38 21.21
CA SER A 227 -1.62 0.07 19.94
C SER A 227 -1.70 -1.45 19.72
N VAL A 228 -2.92 -1.88 19.39
CA VAL A 228 -3.23 -3.23 18.90
C VAL A 228 -3.62 -3.08 17.43
N TYR A 229 -2.73 -3.51 16.54
CA TYR A 229 -2.86 -3.31 15.10
C TYR A 229 -3.36 -4.57 14.40
N LEU A 230 -4.54 -4.50 13.78
CA LEU A 230 -5.11 -5.59 12.99
C LEU A 230 -4.66 -5.52 11.52
N TRP A 231 -4.05 -6.58 11.05
CA TRP A 231 -3.48 -6.70 9.71
C TRP A 231 -4.53 -6.94 8.63
N THR A 232 -5.35 -5.94 8.32
CA THR A 232 -6.25 -5.93 7.16
C THR A 232 -5.57 -5.49 5.87
N LEU A 233 -4.50 -4.69 5.97
CA LEU A 233 -3.63 -4.33 4.84
C LEU A 233 -2.68 -5.50 4.55
N PRO A 234 -2.52 -5.96 3.29
CA PRO A 234 -1.53 -7.00 2.99
C PRO A 234 -0.10 -6.55 3.27
N MET A 235 0.66 -7.34 4.04
CA MET A 235 2.07 -7.06 4.35
C MET A 235 2.96 -7.02 3.10
N PHE A 236 2.60 -7.74 2.04
CA PHE A 236 3.34 -7.74 0.79
C PHE A 236 3.14 -6.45 -0.04
N HIS A 237 2.10 -5.68 0.22
CA HIS A 237 1.78 -4.47 -0.56
C HIS A 237 2.49 -3.26 0.02
N CYS A 238 3.43 -2.66 -0.75
CA CYS A 238 4.24 -1.53 -0.26
C CYS A 238 4.83 -1.79 1.14
N ASN A 239 5.29 -3.03 1.39
CA ASN A 239 5.66 -3.56 2.71
C ASN A 239 4.70 -3.11 3.82
N GLY A 240 3.40 -3.29 3.56
CA GLY A 240 2.35 -2.93 4.50
C GLY A 240 2.43 -1.48 4.98
N TRP A 241 2.84 -0.53 4.10
CA TRP A 241 3.04 0.91 4.41
C TRP A 241 4.03 1.14 5.55
N CYS A 242 5.08 0.33 5.64
CA CYS A 242 6.07 0.35 6.72
C CYS A 242 5.51 0.05 8.13
N THR A 243 4.24 -0.38 8.26
CA THR A 243 3.64 -0.72 9.56
C THR A 243 4.23 -1.98 10.22
N PRO A 244 4.86 -2.98 9.52
CA PRO A 244 5.61 -4.03 10.21
C PRO A 244 6.69 -3.44 11.13
N TRP A 245 7.39 -2.43 10.65
CA TRP A 245 8.44 -1.74 11.38
C TRP A 245 7.90 -0.70 12.37
N ALA A 246 6.89 0.08 11.96
CA ALA A 246 6.30 1.15 12.77
C ALA A 246 5.68 0.62 14.08
N ILE A 247 4.84 -0.42 14.00
CA ILE A 247 4.20 -1.02 15.17
C ILE A 247 5.24 -1.70 16.08
N THR A 248 6.22 -2.36 15.49
CA THR A 248 7.34 -2.95 16.23
C THR A 248 8.17 -1.88 16.95
N ALA A 249 8.44 -0.73 16.32
CA ALA A 249 9.24 0.36 16.90
C ALA A 249 8.69 0.89 18.24
N ILE A 250 7.36 0.94 18.36
CA ILE A 250 6.68 1.44 19.57
C ILE A 250 6.36 0.34 20.58
N GLY A 251 6.66 -0.92 20.29
CA GLY A 251 6.28 -2.05 21.14
C GLY A 251 4.77 -2.35 21.12
N GLY A 252 4.08 -2.06 20.01
CA GLY A 252 2.66 -2.38 19.80
C GLY A 252 2.43 -3.88 19.60
N THR A 253 1.16 -4.30 19.50
CA THR A 253 0.79 -5.69 19.24
C THR A 253 0.28 -5.84 17.82
N HIS A 254 0.86 -6.79 17.07
CA HIS A 254 0.40 -7.18 15.74
C HIS A 254 -0.63 -8.29 15.85
N VAL A 255 -1.86 -8.08 15.39
CA VAL A 255 -2.87 -9.12 15.23
C VAL A 255 -2.92 -9.51 13.76
N CYS A 256 -2.37 -10.66 13.44
CA CYS A 256 -2.32 -11.17 12.07
C CYS A 256 -3.69 -11.67 11.63
N LEU A 257 -4.06 -11.34 10.40
CA LEU A 257 -5.34 -11.73 9.77
C LEU A 257 -5.06 -12.29 8.37
N ARG A 258 -5.25 -13.59 8.22
CA ARG A 258 -4.98 -14.29 6.96
C ARG A 258 -5.90 -13.85 5.81
N GLU A 259 -7.17 -13.62 6.10
CA GLU A 259 -8.19 -13.27 5.12
C GLU A 259 -9.09 -12.16 5.64
N VAL A 260 -9.32 -11.15 4.82
CA VAL A 260 -10.18 -10.00 5.13
C VAL A 260 -11.64 -10.41 4.97
N ARG A 261 -12.31 -10.73 6.11
CA ARG A 261 -13.73 -11.06 6.21
C ARG A 261 -14.36 -10.27 7.35
N GLY A 262 -15.57 -9.78 7.16
CA GLY A 262 -16.26 -8.93 8.12
C GLY A 262 -16.46 -9.58 9.49
N ASP A 263 -16.96 -10.83 9.50
CA ASP A 263 -17.17 -11.64 10.70
C ASP A 263 -15.88 -11.83 11.51
N VAL A 264 -14.78 -12.16 10.82
CA VAL A 264 -13.48 -12.36 11.46
C VAL A 264 -12.90 -11.05 11.99
N ILE A 265 -13.01 -9.95 11.22
CA ILE A 265 -12.56 -8.63 11.65
C ILE A 265 -13.27 -8.21 12.94
N TRP A 266 -14.60 -8.32 13.01
CA TRP A 266 -15.36 -7.95 14.18
C TRP A 266 -15.06 -8.85 15.39
N SER A 267 -14.87 -10.16 15.17
CA SER A 267 -14.44 -11.06 16.23
C SER A 267 -13.09 -10.65 16.84
N LEU A 268 -12.10 -10.31 15.98
CA LEU A 268 -10.77 -9.88 16.45
C LEU A 268 -10.81 -8.49 17.10
N ILE A 269 -11.66 -7.57 16.62
CA ILE A 269 -11.88 -6.27 17.27
C ILE A 269 -12.36 -6.46 18.70
N ASP A 270 -13.34 -7.35 18.90
CA ASP A 270 -13.89 -7.64 20.23
C ASP A 270 -12.89 -8.36 21.14
N GLU A 271 -12.25 -9.40 20.63
CA GLU A 271 -11.35 -10.24 21.41
C GLU A 271 -10.09 -9.49 21.87
N HIS A 272 -9.52 -8.68 20.97
CA HIS A 272 -8.21 -8.04 21.20
C HIS A 272 -8.29 -6.54 21.45
N ARG A 273 -9.50 -5.94 21.43
CA ARG A 273 -9.71 -4.49 21.51
C ARG A 273 -8.80 -3.74 20.54
N VAL A 274 -8.87 -4.13 19.27
CA VAL A 274 -8.11 -3.53 18.18
C VAL A 274 -8.25 -2.01 18.19
N THR A 275 -7.13 -1.30 18.16
CA THR A 275 -7.10 0.16 18.19
C THR A 275 -6.82 0.77 16.81
N HIS A 276 -6.14 0.03 15.95
CA HIS A 276 -5.71 0.52 14.63
C HIS A 276 -5.80 -0.58 13.57
N LEU A 277 -6.12 -0.17 12.37
CA LEU A 277 -5.96 -0.98 11.15
C LEU A 277 -5.78 -0.07 9.93
N ASN A 278 -5.19 -0.60 8.87
CA ASN A 278 -5.04 0.09 7.60
C ASN A 278 -5.77 -0.70 6.51
N GLY A 279 -6.38 0.00 5.56
CA GLY A 279 -7.06 -0.68 4.46
C GLY A 279 -7.55 0.23 3.36
N ALA A 280 -7.83 -0.37 2.20
CA ALA A 280 -8.52 0.32 1.10
C ALA A 280 -10.00 0.57 1.48
N PRO A 281 -10.73 1.46 0.77
CA PRO A 281 -12.15 1.69 0.99
C PRO A 281 -13.00 0.42 0.97
N THR A 282 -12.60 -0.62 0.24
CA THR A 282 -13.27 -1.92 0.25
C THR A 282 -13.22 -2.62 1.61
N VAL A 283 -12.12 -2.47 2.37
CA VAL A 283 -12.01 -2.97 3.75
C VAL A 283 -12.98 -2.21 4.65
N VAL A 284 -13.04 -0.88 4.51
CA VAL A 284 -13.98 -0.02 5.24
C VAL A 284 -15.42 -0.48 4.98
N THR A 285 -15.78 -0.70 3.71
CA THR A 285 -17.10 -1.20 3.32
C THR A 285 -17.39 -2.59 3.90
N THR A 286 -16.40 -3.49 3.91
CA THR A 286 -16.54 -4.84 4.52
C THR A 286 -16.84 -4.74 6.02
N ILE A 287 -16.16 -3.86 6.74
CA ILE A 287 -16.38 -3.61 8.17
C ILE A 287 -17.79 -3.06 8.42
N MET A 288 -18.19 -2.05 7.65
CA MET A 288 -19.50 -1.38 7.83
C MET A 288 -20.69 -2.29 7.54
N ARG A 289 -20.54 -3.19 6.57
CA ARG A 289 -21.64 -4.04 6.07
C ARG A 289 -21.68 -5.44 6.67
N ALA A 290 -20.73 -5.78 7.53
CA ALA A 290 -20.75 -7.05 8.23
C ALA A 290 -22.04 -7.17 9.06
N PRO A 291 -22.67 -8.35 9.14
CA PRO A 291 -23.82 -8.58 10.02
C PRO A 291 -23.52 -8.28 11.50
N GLU A 292 -22.26 -8.42 11.88
CA GLU A 292 -21.72 -8.16 13.24
C GLU A 292 -21.45 -6.68 13.50
N ALA A 293 -21.61 -5.80 12.49
CA ALA A 293 -21.30 -4.38 12.59
C ALA A 293 -22.09 -3.69 13.71
N LYS A 294 -21.37 -2.94 14.54
CA LYS A 294 -21.91 -2.23 15.69
C LYS A 294 -21.13 -0.96 15.99
N THR A 295 -21.67 -0.12 16.86
CA THR A 295 -20.94 1.04 17.39
C THR A 295 -19.98 0.59 18.48
N LEU A 296 -18.72 1.06 18.40
CA LEU A 296 -17.70 0.81 19.40
C LEU A 296 -17.84 1.77 20.59
N ASP A 297 -17.45 1.33 21.78
CA ASP A 297 -17.38 2.14 23.01
C ASP A 297 -16.05 2.89 23.18
N TYR A 298 -15.18 2.79 22.18
CA TYR A 298 -13.88 3.47 22.07
C TYR A 298 -13.61 3.88 20.64
N GLN A 299 -12.59 4.71 20.41
CA GLN A 299 -12.19 5.11 19.07
C GLN A 299 -11.18 4.14 18.47
N LEU A 300 -11.52 3.56 17.31
CA LEU A 300 -10.61 2.77 16.48
C LEU A 300 -10.17 3.61 15.27
N VAL A 301 -8.86 3.68 15.02
CA VAL A 301 -8.29 4.45 13.91
C VAL A 301 -8.17 3.56 12.68
N ILE A 302 -8.72 4.02 11.56
CA ILE A 302 -8.52 3.40 10.23
C ILE A 302 -7.75 4.36 9.34
N THR A 303 -6.55 3.94 8.93
CA THR A 303 -5.81 4.65 7.89
C THR A 303 -6.18 4.07 6.54
N THR A 304 -6.71 4.90 5.64
CA THR A 304 -7.24 4.46 4.33
C THR A 304 -6.55 5.16 3.17
N ALA A 305 -6.27 4.40 2.12
CA ALA A 305 -5.70 4.86 0.86
C ALA A 305 -6.11 3.97 -0.32
N GLY A 306 -5.59 4.28 -1.51
CA GLY A 306 -5.83 3.52 -2.75
C GLY A 306 -6.98 4.06 -3.58
N ALA A 307 -7.98 4.66 -2.96
CA ALA A 307 -8.99 5.51 -3.55
C ALA A 307 -9.51 6.49 -2.47
N PRO A 308 -10.03 7.66 -2.83
CA PRO A 308 -10.62 8.58 -1.87
C PRO A 308 -11.87 7.95 -1.22
N PRO A 309 -11.97 7.92 0.12
CA PRO A 309 -13.22 7.53 0.77
C PRO A 309 -14.30 8.59 0.46
N SER A 310 -15.55 8.14 0.25
CA SER A 310 -16.64 9.11 0.06
C SER A 310 -16.93 9.86 1.39
N PRO A 311 -17.36 11.12 1.33
CA PRO A 311 -17.79 11.84 2.53
C PRO A 311 -18.86 11.07 3.35
N THR A 312 -19.79 10.41 2.68
CA THR A 312 -20.81 9.58 3.33
C THR A 312 -20.19 8.41 4.11
N THR A 313 -19.18 7.74 3.53
CA THR A 313 -18.46 6.65 4.20
C THR A 313 -17.75 7.16 5.46
N ILE A 314 -17.08 8.32 5.37
CA ILE A 314 -16.40 8.94 6.52
C ILE A 314 -17.40 9.18 7.66
N LEU A 315 -18.55 9.80 7.38
CA LEU A 315 -19.58 10.10 8.37
C LEU A 315 -20.14 8.84 9.03
N GLN A 316 -20.45 7.81 8.24
CA GLN A 316 -20.98 6.55 8.78
C GLN A 316 -19.96 5.87 9.70
N MET A 317 -18.69 5.85 9.33
CA MET A 317 -17.65 5.27 10.17
C MET A 317 -17.44 6.05 11.47
N GLU A 318 -17.45 7.38 11.42
CA GLU A 318 -17.39 8.21 12.63
C GLU A 318 -18.53 7.89 13.60
N GLN A 319 -19.76 7.69 13.09
CA GLN A 319 -20.93 7.30 13.92
C GLN A 319 -20.78 5.92 14.56
N MET A 320 -19.98 5.04 13.96
CA MET A 320 -19.68 3.72 14.51
C MET A 320 -18.49 3.71 15.49
N GLY A 321 -17.88 4.88 15.78
CA GLY A 321 -16.73 5.00 16.70
C GLY A 321 -15.37 4.89 16.02
N PHE A 322 -15.30 4.93 14.69
CA PHE A 322 -14.04 4.93 13.96
C PHE A 322 -13.57 6.35 13.66
N ARG A 323 -12.25 6.52 13.63
CA ARG A 323 -11.61 7.72 13.10
C ARG A 323 -10.90 7.38 11.79
N ILE A 324 -11.30 8.04 10.72
CA ILE A 324 -10.66 7.85 9.41
C ILE A 324 -9.46 8.79 9.29
N VAL A 325 -8.29 8.24 8.96
CA VAL A 325 -7.10 8.97 8.53
C VAL A 325 -6.93 8.70 7.03
N HIS A 326 -7.22 9.68 6.21
CA HIS A 326 -7.05 9.53 4.77
C HIS A 326 -5.62 9.87 4.38
N VAL A 327 -4.97 8.95 3.67
CA VAL A 327 -3.59 9.10 3.18
C VAL A 327 -3.54 8.82 1.68
N TYR A 328 -2.52 9.37 1.01
CA TYR A 328 -2.28 9.15 -0.41
C TYR A 328 -0.79 8.90 -0.66
N GLY A 329 -0.53 8.00 -1.57
CA GLY A 329 0.81 7.65 -2.04
C GLY A 329 0.77 6.46 -2.98
N LEU A 330 1.94 6.00 -3.37
CA LEU A 330 2.15 4.92 -4.34
C LEU A 330 3.15 3.91 -3.78
N THR A 331 3.38 2.82 -4.50
CA THR A 331 4.47 1.90 -4.15
C THR A 331 5.81 2.64 -4.17
N GLU A 332 6.01 3.53 -5.10
CA GLU A 332 7.21 4.35 -5.27
C GLU A 332 7.47 5.34 -4.11
N THR A 333 6.50 5.47 -3.20
CA THR A 333 6.61 6.34 -2.00
C THR A 333 6.47 5.58 -0.68
N TYR A 334 6.82 4.28 -0.65
CA TYR A 334 6.70 3.41 0.54
C TYR A 334 5.25 3.25 1.05
N GLY A 335 4.25 3.49 0.21
CA GLY A 335 2.86 3.68 0.56
C GLY A 335 2.54 5.16 0.78
N PRO A 336 2.02 5.57 1.95
CA PRO A 336 1.61 6.95 2.20
C PRO A 336 2.74 7.97 2.06
N TYR A 337 2.47 9.01 1.28
CA TYR A 337 3.30 10.20 1.13
C TYR A 337 2.64 11.42 1.75
N SER A 338 1.33 11.55 1.59
CA SER A 338 0.54 12.64 2.17
C SER A 338 -0.55 12.13 3.09
N VAL A 339 -0.99 13.01 3.97
CA VAL A 339 -2.04 12.76 4.95
C VAL A 339 -3.03 13.91 4.98
N ASN A 340 -4.30 13.60 5.06
CA ASN A 340 -5.32 14.58 5.39
C ASN A 340 -5.14 15.01 6.85
N GLN A 341 -4.38 16.09 7.05
CA GLN A 341 -4.08 16.59 8.38
C GLN A 341 -5.31 17.32 8.94
N TYR A 342 -6.04 16.65 9.83
CA TYR A 342 -7.25 17.18 10.47
C TYR A 342 -6.99 18.55 11.13
N GLN A 343 -7.89 19.50 10.89
CA GLN A 343 -7.82 20.85 11.46
C GLN A 343 -8.89 21.02 12.53
N ARG A 344 -8.49 21.48 13.72
CA ARG A 344 -9.45 21.71 14.84
C ARG A 344 -10.60 22.66 14.48
N GLY A 345 -10.37 23.58 13.54
CA GLY A 345 -11.43 24.47 13.05
C GLY A 345 -12.57 23.74 12.35
N TRP A 346 -12.35 22.52 11.88
CA TRP A 346 -13.38 21.71 11.22
C TRP A 346 -14.42 21.14 12.19
N ASP A 347 -14.15 21.12 13.50
CA ASP A 347 -15.10 20.68 14.53
C ASP A 347 -16.39 21.52 14.55
N SER A 348 -16.33 22.77 14.07
CA SER A 348 -17.45 23.70 14.01
C SER A 348 -18.22 23.69 12.68
N LEU A 349 -17.76 22.91 11.70
CA LEU A 349 -18.42 22.78 10.39
C LEU A 349 -19.58 21.78 10.45
N GLU A 350 -20.50 21.93 9.52
CA GLU A 350 -21.52 20.89 9.30
C GLU A 350 -20.84 19.55 8.92
N PRO A 351 -21.41 18.41 9.37
CA PRO A 351 -20.77 17.10 9.19
C PRO A 351 -20.39 16.78 7.73
N GLU A 352 -21.24 17.15 6.78
CA GLU A 352 -21.02 16.91 5.34
C GLU A 352 -19.87 17.77 4.80
N GLU A 353 -19.76 19.02 5.23
CA GLU A 353 -18.67 19.92 4.86
C GLU A 353 -17.35 19.41 5.41
N ARG A 354 -17.33 19.01 6.70
CA ARG A 354 -16.15 18.41 7.34
C ARG A 354 -15.69 17.15 6.63
N ALA A 355 -16.61 16.24 6.33
CA ALA A 355 -16.29 14.99 5.64
C ALA A 355 -15.75 15.24 4.22
N SER A 356 -16.22 16.27 3.53
CA SER A 356 -15.70 16.66 2.21
C SER A 356 -14.25 17.16 2.30
N LEU A 357 -13.90 17.89 3.36
CA LEU A 357 -12.50 18.30 3.62
C LEU A 357 -11.61 17.10 3.98
N GLN A 358 -12.13 16.16 4.76
CA GLN A 358 -11.42 14.92 5.13
C GLN A 358 -11.19 13.97 3.94
N ALA A 359 -11.99 14.07 2.88
CA ALA A 359 -11.81 13.26 1.67
C ALA A 359 -10.64 13.71 0.78
N ARG A 360 -10.05 14.90 0.98
CA ARG A 360 -8.87 15.39 0.25
C ARG A 360 -7.63 14.58 0.64
N GLN A 361 -6.62 14.53 -0.25
CA GLN A 361 -5.36 13.83 -0.01
C GLN A 361 -4.41 14.57 0.95
N GLY A 362 -4.70 15.83 1.25
CA GLY A 362 -4.05 16.60 2.29
C GLY A 362 -2.68 17.15 1.92
N VAL A 363 -1.72 17.02 2.85
CA VAL A 363 -0.38 17.62 2.78
C VAL A 363 0.69 16.54 2.96
N GLY A 364 1.93 16.81 2.56
CA GLY A 364 3.06 15.89 2.78
C GLY A 364 3.21 15.51 4.25
N MET A 365 3.47 14.22 4.52
CA MET A 365 3.78 13.72 5.86
C MET A 365 5.11 14.32 6.35
N LEU A 366 5.42 14.18 7.64
CA LEU A 366 6.60 14.81 8.27
C LEU A 366 7.94 14.43 7.64
N GLN A 367 8.06 13.22 7.10
CA GLN A 367 9.28 12.72 6.45
C GLN A 367 9.37 13.11 4.96
N ALA A 368 8.26 13.61 4.39
CA ALA A 368 8.14 14.00 2.99
C ALA A 368 8.47 15.49 2.78
N GLU A 369 8.94 15.85 1.59
CA GLU A 369 8.92 17.26 1.17
C GLU A 369 7.49 17.69 0.85
N ARG A 370 7.26 19.01 0.74
CA ARG A 370 5.95 19.54 0.33
C ARG A 370 5.57 19.01 -1.05
N LEU A 371 4.37 18.46 -1.18
CA LEU A 371 3.76 18.12 -2.47
C LEU A 371 3.72 19.34 -3.38
N ARG A 372 3.97 19.12 -4.66
CA ARG A 372 3.74 20.11 -5.70
C ARG A 372 2.72 19.59 -6.70
N VAL A 373 1.93 20.50 -7.25
CA VAL A 373 1.08 20.25 -8.41
C VAL A 373 1.61 21.13 -9.52
N VAL A 374 2.10 20.52 -10.60
CA VAL A 374 2.86 21.21 -11.64
C VAL A 374 2.26 21.03 -13.02
N ASP A 375 2.50 22.00 -13.89
CA ASP A 375 2.21 21.89 -15.31
C ASP A 375 3.30 21.08 -16.06
N LYS A 376 3.17 20.96 -17.37
CA LYS A 376 4.12 20.24 -18.24
C LYS A 376 5.55 20.83 -18.24
N ASP A 377 5.73 22.06 -17.82
CA ASP A 377 7.01 22.75 -17.74
C ASP A 377 7.59 22.78 -16.31
N MET A 378 7.02 21.94 -15.42
CA MET A 378 7.40 21.83 -14.00
C MET A 378 7.18 23.12 -13.19
N VAL A 379 6.28 24.00 -13.65
CA VAL A 379 5.85 25.20 -12.93
C VAL A 379 4.64 24.89 -12.07
N ASP A 380 4.67 25.37 -10.81
CA ASP A 380 3.53 25.18 -9.89
C ASP A 380 2.25 25.82 -10.46
N VAL A 381 1.18 25.06 -10.48
CA VAL A 381 -0.15 25.60 -10.86
C VAL A 381 -0.68 26.53 -9.76
N PRO A 382 -1.59 27.47 -10.08
CA PRO A 382 -2.26 28.26 -9.06
C PRO A 382 -2.93 27.42 -7.98
N ALA A 383 -2.80 27.82 -6.71
CA ALA A 383 -3.47 27.16 -5.59
C ALA A 383 -4.92 27.67 -5.47
N ASP A 384 -5.74 27.41 -6.48
CA ASP A 384 -7.13 27.89 -6.61
C ASP A 384 -8.18 26.77 -6.44
N GLY A 385 -7.73 25.51 -6.22
CA GLY A 385 -8.58 24.33 -6.10
C GLY A 385 -9.24 23.88 -7.42
N THR A 386 -8.85 24.48 -8.55
CA THR A 386 -9.47 24.23 -9.87
C THR A 386 -8.46 23.92 -10.97
N THR A 387 -7.32 24.60 -10.98
CA THR A 387 -6.27 24.39 -11.99
C THR A 387 -5.58 23.06 -11.77
N MET A 388 -5.74 22.14 -12.73
CA MET A 388 -5.14 20.81 -12.67
C MET A 388 -3.68 20.82 -13.11
N GLY A 389 -2.87 19.99 -12.44
CA GLY A 389 -1.51 19.67 -12.82
C GLY A 389 -1.14 18.27 -12.35
N GLU A 390 0.07 17.81 -12.67
CA GLU A 390 0.60 16.55 -12.16
C GLU A 390 1.09 16.73 -10.72
N ILE A 391 0.75 15.75 -9.86
CA ILE A 391 1.27 15.68 -8.50
C ILE A 391 2.67 15.10 -8.56
N VAL A 392 3.69 15.87 -8.12
CA VAL A 392 5.07 15.43 -8.06
C VAL A 392 5.58 15.41 -6.62
N MET A 393 6.48 14.46 -6.33
CA MET A 393 6.89 14.10 -4.97
C MET A 393 8.41 14.05 -4.86
N ARG A 394 8.94 14.41 -3.70
CA ARG A 394 10.36 14.30 -3.36
C ARG A 394 10.51 14.14 -1.85
N GLY A 395 11.54 13.43 -1.40
CA GLY A 395 11.81 13.27 0.03
C GLY A 395 12.40 11.91 0.37
N ASN A 396 12.61 11.69 1.67
CA ASN A 396 13.25 10.48 2.19
C ASN A 396 12.37 9.22 2.06
N ASN A 397 11.08 9.38 1.79
CA ASN A 397 10.11 8.32 1.57
C ASN A 397 9.72 8.18 0.09
N VAL A 398 10.64 8.45 -0.82
CA VAL A 398 10.52 8.14 -2.24
C VAL A 398 11.56 7.09 -2.57
N MET A 399 11.21 6.11 -3.41
CA MET A 399 12.06 4.98 -3.81
C MET A 399 13.46 5.43 -4.25
N THR A 400 14.45 4.57 -4.09
CA THR A 400 15.79 4.81 -4.64
C THR A 400 15.84 4.60 -6.16
N GLY A 401 14.89 3.86 -6.71
CA GLY A 401 14.74 3.61 -8.14
C GLY A 401 14.01 2.31 -8.45
N TYR A 402 13.86 2.03 -9.73
CA TYR A 402 13.37 0.75 -10.21
C TYR A 402 14.53 -0.25 -10.35
N TYR A 403 14.36 -1.43 -9.78
CA TYR A 403 15.36 -2.49 -9.83
C TYR A 403 15.66 -2.90 -11.27
N SER A 404 16.94 -2.87 -11.63
CA SER A 404 17.45 -3.20 -12.99
C SER A 404 16.85 -2.36 -14.12
N ASP A 405 16.24 -1.19 -13.83
CA ASP A 405 15.66 -0.28 -14.82
C ASP A 405 16.13 1.19 -14.59
N PRO A 406 17.41 1.50 -14.90
CA PRO A 406 17.94 2.84 -14.73
C PRO A 406 17.26 3.88 -15.65
N ALA A 407 16.89 3.49 -16.87
CA ALA A 407 16.20 4.38 -17.80
C ALA A 407 14.78 4.74 -17.33
N GLY A 408 14.04 3.74 -16.83
CA GLY A 408 12.74 3.96 -16.19
C GLY A 408 12.83 4.81 -14.93
N THR A 409 13.92 4.66 -14.17
CA THR A 409 14.20 5.49 -12.99
C THR A 409 14.46 6.93 -13.39
N GLU A 410 15.38 7.18 -14.35
CA GLU A 410 15.68 8.53 -14.85
C GLU A 410 14.42 9.25 -15.34
N LYS A 411 13.59 8.55 -16.12
CA LYS A 411 12.32 9.10 -16.59
C LYS A 411 11.36 9.40 -15.45
N ALA A 412 11.27 8.55 -14.42
CA ALA A 412 10.37 8.76 -13.29
C ALA A 412 10.78 9.94 -12.41
N PHE A 413 12.05 10.36 -12.45
CA PHE A 413 12.62 11.47 -11.68
C PHE A 413 13.03 12.67 -12.57
N GLU A 414 12.41 12.82 -13.73
CA GLU A 414 12.68 13.96 -14.59
C GLU A 414 12.50 15.29 -13.83
N GLY A 415 13.40 16.25 -14.02
CA GLY A 415 13.37 17.51 -13.26
C GLY A 415 13.67 17.39 -11.76
N GLY A 416 14.17 16.23 -11.28
CA GLY A 416 14.55 16.00 -9.88
C GLY A 416 13.37 15.75 -8.93
N TRP A 417 12.21 15.44 -9.46
CA TRP A 417 10.99 15.07 -8.74
C TRP A 417 10.43 13.75 -9.26
N PHE A 418 9.90 12.93 -8.38
CA PHE A 418 9.17 11.74 -8.79
C PHE A 418 7.82 12.12 -9.40
N HIS A 419 7.58 11.69 -10.63
CA HIS A 419 6.35 11.90 -11.37
C HIS A 419 5.33 10.80 -11.04
N SER A 420 4.26 11.16 -10.34
CA SER A 420 3.26 10.18 -9.90
C SER A 420 2.37 9.65 -11.03
N GLY A 421 2.21 10.42 -12.11
CA GLY A 421 1.22 10.19 -13.15
C GLY A 421 -0.22 10.44 -12.70
N ASP A 422 -0.40 11.02 -11.51
CA ASP A 422 -1.70 11.38 -10.95
C ASP A 422 -1.92 12.89 -11.10
N LEU A 423 -3.12 13.28 -11.53
CA LEU A 423 -3.52 14.69 -11.70
C LEU A 423 -4.30 15.15 -10.48
N GLY A 424 -4.01 16.34 -10.02
CA GLY A 424 -4.68 16.95 -8.87
C GLY A 424 -4.76 18.46 -8.97
N VAL A 425 -5.34 19.05 -7.94
CA VAL A 425 -5.41 20.49 -7.73
C VAL A 425 -4.81 20.86 -6.38
N MET A 426 -4.24 22.05 -6.27
CA MET A 426 -3.75 22.62 -5.03
C MET A 426 -4.76 23.65 -4.51
N TYR A 427 -5.12 23.55 -3.24
CA TYR A 427 -5.96 24.53 -2.57
C TYR A 427 -5.14 25.64 -1.89
N PRO A 428 -5.75 26.83 -1.60
CA PRO A 428 -5.05 27.92 -0.91
C PRO A 428 -4.51 27.55 0.47
N ASP A 429 -5.11 26.57 1.15
CA ASP A 429 -4.68 26.03 2.43
C ASP A 429 -3.51 25.03 2.31
N GLY A 430 -3.02 24.77 1.10
CA GLY A 430 -1.93 23.85 0.82
C GLY A 430 -2.33 22.38 0.71
N PHE A 431 -3.61 22.06 0.85
CA PHE A 431 -4.10 20.70 0.64
C PHE A 431 -4.15 20.37 -0.84
N VAL A 432 -3.79 19.14 -1.17
CA VAL A 432 -3.94 18.58 -2.51
C VAL A 432 -5.21 17.73 -2.56
N GLU A 433 -5.92 17.81 -3.68
CA GLU A 433 -7.00 16.89 -4.00
C GLU A 433 -6.71 16.19 -5.32
N LEU A 434 -6.67 14.86 -5.30
CA LEU A 434 -6.52 14.02 -6.47
C LEU A 434 -7.79 14.12 -7.34
N ARG A 435 -7.60 14.43 -8.62
CA ARG A 435 -8.70 14.52 -9.58
C ARG A 435 -8.82 13.28 -10.44
N ASP A 436 -7.70 12.75 -10.93
CA ASP A 436 -7.69 11.53 -11.73
C ASP A 436 -6.25 11.05 -11.97
N ARG A 437 -6.13 9.89 -12.63
CA ARG A 437 -4.87 9.53 -13.28
C ARG A 437 -4.81 10.16 -14.67
N ALA A 438 -3.63 10.65 -15.05
CA ALA A 438 -3.43 11.26 -16.38
C ALA A 438 -3.92 10.36 -17.54
N LYS A 439 -3.79 9.03 -17.36
CA LYS A 439 -4.24 8.02 -18.33
C LYS A 439 -5.76 7.72 -18.28
N ASP A 440 -6.45 8.10 -17.22
CA ASP A 440 -7.87 7.76 -17.00
C ASP A 440 -8.80 8.94 -17.25
N VAL A 441 -8.31 10.19 -17.24
CA VAL A 441 -9.08 11.40 -17.62
C VAL A 441 -9.76 11.19 -18.96
N VAL A 442 -11.04 11.50 -19.03
CA VAL A 442 -11.83 11.44 -20.27
C VAL A 442 -11.74 12.78 -20.99
N ILE A 443 -11.23 12.80 -22.22
CA ILE A 443 -11.13 14.02 -23.02
C ILE A 443 -12.34 14.08 -23.95
N SER A 444 -13.36 14.84 -23.55
CA SER A 444 -14.63 14.95 -24.27
C SER A 444 -14.80 16.32 -24.89
N GLY A 445 -14.70 16.40 -26.20
CA GLY A 445 -14.85 17.68 -26.93
C GLY A 445 -13.83 18.77 -26.54
N GLY A 446 -12.65 18.36 -26.09
CA GLY A 446 -11.58 19.23 -25.61
C GLY A 446 -11.64 19.57 -24.12
N GLU A 447 -12.67 19.09 -23.41
CA GLU A 447 -12.80 19.25 -21.95
C GLU A 447 -12.29 18.02 -21.22
N ASN A 448 -11.52 18.22 -20.14
CA ASN A 448 -11.05 17.17 -19.25
C ASN A 448 -12.12 16.82 -18.22
N ILE A 449 -12.60 15.59 -18.24
CA ILE A 449 -13.57 15.08 -17.28
C ILE A 449 -12.85 14.11 -16.33
N SER A 450 -12.85 14.43 -15.05
CA SER A 450 -12.34 13.53 -14.01
C SER A 450 -13.30 12.34 -13.84
N THR A 451 -12.77 11.14 -14.00
CA THR A 451 -13.55 9.92 -13.76
C THR A 451 -13.90 9.76 -12.28
N ILE A 452 -13.01 10.21 -11.39
CA ILE A 452 -13.23 10.18 -9.93
C ILE A 452 -14.38 11.10 -9.53
N GLU A 453 -14.47 12.31 -10.10
CA GLU A 453 -15.57 13.24 -9.83
C GLU A 453 -16.93 12.62 -10.22
N VAL A 454 -16.99 11.97 -11.37
CA VAL A 454 -18.20 11.29 -11.84
C VAL A 454 -18.54 10.09 -10.96
N GLU A 455 -17.55 9.28 -10.56
CA GLU A 455 -17.72 8.13 -9.66
C GLU A 455 -18.27 8.56 -8.30
N GLN A 456 -17.73 9.61 -7.72
CA GLN A 456 -18.21 10.16 -6.44
C GLN A 456 -19.66 10.65 -6.55
N ALA A 457 -20.02 11.31 -7.64
CA ALA A 457 -21.39 11.73 -7.90
C ALA A 457 -22.33 10.52 -8.00
N ILE A 458 -21.94 9.44 -8.68
CA ILE A 458 -22.73 8.20 -8.79
C ILE A 458 -22.88 7.52 -7.43
N VAL A 459 -21.79 7.34 -6.70
CA VAL A 459 -21.76 6.66 -5.38
C VAL A 459 -22.57 7.44 -4.32
N SER A 460 -22.80 8.74 -4.50
CA SER A 460 -23.69 9.51 -3.63
C SER A 460 -25.18 9.10 -3.75
N HIS A 461 -25.55 8.27 -4.72
CA HIS A 461 -26.91 7.72 -4.84
C HIS A 461 -27.10 6.57 -3.84
N PRO A 462 -28.19 6.55 -3.03
CA PRO A 462 -28.37 5.56 -1.96
C PRO A 462 -28.34 4.09 -2.39
N ALA A 463 -28.80 3.80 -3.62
CA ALA A 463 -28.82 2.45 -4.16
C ALA A 463 -27.46 1.97 -4.67
N VAL A 464 -26.43 2.81 -4.74
CA VAL A 464 -25.12 2.48 -5.34
C VAL A 464 -24.15 2.01 -4.26
N LEU A 465 -23.52 0.87 -4.51
CA LEU A 465 -22.45 0.33 -3.68
C LEU A 465 -21.08 0.82 -4.14
N GLU A 466 -20.81 0.67 -5.44
CA GLU A 466 -19.54 1.00 -6.08
C GLU A 466 -19.77 1.48 -7.50
N ALA A 467 -18.87 2.30 -8.01
CA ALA A 467 -18.87 2.74 -9.39
C ALA A 467 -17.45 2.86 -9.95
N ALA A 468 -17.31 2.58 -11.24
CA ALA A 468 -16.11 2.86 -12.02
C ALA A 468 -16.49 3.58 -13.31
N VAL A 469 -15.73 4.61 -13.67
CA VAL A 469 -15.96 5.39 -14.89
C VAL A 469 -14.74 5.30 -15.80
N VAL A 470 -14.99 5.05 -17.09
CA VAL A 470 -13.96 5.04 -18.13
C VAL A 470 -14.38 5.86 -19.34
N GLY A 471 -13.39 6.37 -20.08
CA GLY A 471 -13.64 6.99 -21.37
C GLY A 471 -13.95 5.93 -22.43
N VAL A 472 -15.06 6.11 -23.14
CA VAL A 472 -15.44 5.27 -24.29
C VAL A 472 -15.44 6.09 -25.57
N PRO A 473 -15.21 5.48 -26.76
CA PRO A 473 -15.21 6.18 -28.03
C PRO A 473 -16.53 6.92 -28.30
N ASP A 474 -16.45 8.13 -28.82
CA ASP A 474 -17.60 8.92 -29.26
C ASP A 474 -17.26 9.65 -30.58
N GLU A 475 -18.09 9.47 -31.60
CA GLU A 475 -17.84 10.04 -32.94
C GLU A 475 -17.82 11.58 -32.96
N GLN A 476 -18.55 12.21 -32.06
CA GLN A 476 -18.69 13.67 -32.01
C GLN A 476 -17.67 14.33 -31.08
N TYR A 477 -17.39 13.72 -29.93
CA TYR A 477 -16.60 14.32 -28.86
C TYR A 477 -15.25 13.66 -28.65
N GLY A 478 -14.91 12.63 -29.45
CA GLY A 478 -13.71 11.79 -29.29
C GLY A 478 -13.89 10.74 -28.21
N GLU A 479 -14.10 11.16 -26.97
CA GLU A 479 -14.42 10.29 -25.83
C GLU A 479 -15.64 10.81 -25.07
N ARG A 480 -16.35 9.89 -24.39
CA ARG A 480 -17.37 10.23 -23.39
C ARG A 480 -17.30 9.29 -22.19
N PRO A 481 -17.66 9.75 -20.97
CA PRO A 481 -17.66 8.88 -19.81
C PRO A 481 -18.77 7.82 -19.91
N LYS A 482 -18.42 6.57 -19.58
CA LYS A 482 -19.34 5.44 -19.32
C LYS A 482 -19.09 4.94 -17.91
N ALA A 483 -20.17 4.72 -17.15
CA ALA A 483 -20.09 4.20 -15.79
C ALA A 483 -20.46 2.72 -15.73
N PHE A 484 -19.73 1.96 -14.89
CA PHE A 484 -20.06 0.60 -14.47
C PHE A 484 -20.42 0.66 -12.99
N VAL A 485 -21.59 0.19 -12.61
CA VAL A 485 -22.17 0.41 -11.27
C VAL A 485 -22.58 -0.90 -10.65
N VAL A 486 -22.16 -1.13 -9.41
CA VAL A 486 -22.65 -2.21 -8.54
C VAL A 486 -23.68 -1.62 -7.60
N LEU A 487 -24.88 -2.20 -7.57
CA LEU A 487 -25.93 -1.76 -6.66
C LEU A 487 -25.78 -2.41 -5.28
N SER A 488 -26.29 -1.73 -4.26
CA SER A 488 -26.38 -2.29 -2.91
C SER A 488 -27.37 -3.47 -2.89
N PRO A 489 -27.10 -4.51 -2.09
CA PRO A 489 -28.01 -5.66 -1.99
C PRO A 489 -29.45 -5.27 -1.66
N GLY A 490 -30.40 -5.71 -2.49
CA GLY A 490 -31.82 -5.40 -2.34
C GLY A 490 -32.26 -4.04 -2.88
N GLU A 491 -31.33 -3.20 -3.33
CA GLU A 491 -31.64 -1.92 -3.95
C GLU A 491 -31.79 -2.05 -5.48
N SER A 492 -32.46 -1.06 -6.08
CA SER A 492 -32.62 -0.97 -7.53
C SER A 492 -32.53 0.49 -8.00
N ALA A 493 -31.84 0.69 -9.11
CA ALA A 493 -31.83 1.94 -9.85
C ALA A 493 -31.60 1.62 -11.33
N ASP A 494 -32.20 2.39 -12.23
CA ASP A 494 -31.96 2.25 -13.66
C ASP A 494 -30.93 3.28 -14.14
N GLU A 495 -30.43 3.07 -15.35
CA GLU A 495 -29.47 3.96 -16.02
C GLU A 495 -29.92 5.42 -16.01
N ALA A 496 -31.18 5.69 -16.39
CA ALA A 496 -31.71 7.04 -16.51
C ALA A 496 -31.71 7.76 -15.15
N THR A 497 -32.13 7.08 -14.10
CA THR A 497 -32.12 7.60 -12.72
C THR A 497 -30.71 7.98 -12.28
N LEU A 498 -29.73 7.12 -12.50
CA LEU A 498 -28.34 7.37 -12.11
C LEU A 498 -27.73 8.53 -12.93
N ILE A 499 -27.98 8.61 -14.23
CA ILE A 499 -27.52 9.72 -15.07
C ILE A 499 -28.12 11.06 -14.61
N GLU A 500 -29.43 11.12 -14.34
CA GLU A 500 -30.06 12.35 -13.86
C GLU A 500 -29.59 12.72 -12.44
N HIS A 501 -29.32 11.73 -11.58
CA HIS A 501 -28.71 11.98 -10.28
C HIS A 501 -27.34 12.67 -10.46
N VAL A 502 -26.46 12.14 -11.32
CA VAL A 502 -25.15 12.75 -11.60
C VAL A 502 -25.31 14.17 -12.12
N LYS A 503 -26.22 14.42 -13.08
CA LYS A 503 -26.49 15.75 -13.62
C LYS A 503 -27.00 16.75 -12.58
N SER A 504 -27.57 16.26 -11.48
CA SER A 504 -28.00 17.10 -10.35
C SER A 504 -26.86 17.49 -9.41
N LYS A 505 -25.74 16.75 -9.45
CA LYS A 505 -24.60 16.90 -8.54
C LYS A 505 -23.41 17.63 -9.16
N ILE A 506 -23.16 17.39 -10.45
CA ILE A 506 -22.03 17.98 -11.19
C ILE A 506 -22.48 18.57 -12.53
N ALA A 507 -21.57 19.26 -13.22
CA ALA A 507 -21.88 19.87 -14.51
C ALA A 507 -22.40 18.84 -15.53
N ARG A 508 -23.50 19.15 -16.23
CA ARG A 508 -24.23 18.21 -17.08
C ARG A 508 -23.38 17.54 -18.17
N TYR A 509 -22.37 18.24 -18.69
CA TYR A 509 -21.48 17.69 -19.74
C TYR A 509 -20.56 16.59 -19.22
N LYS A 510 -20.32 16.55 -17.90
CA LYS A 510 -19.51 15.51 -17.23
C LYS A 510 -20.30 14.21 -16.99
N ALA A 511 -21.63 14.26 -17.06
CA ALA A 511 -22.47 13.10 -16.79
C ALA A 511 -22.17 11.95 -17.77
N PRO A 512 -22.21 10.69 -17.31
CA PRO A 512 -21.93 9.55 -18.17
C PRO A 512 -22.93 9.45 -19.32
N LYS A 513 -22.44 9.01 -20.49
CA LYS A 513 -23.28 8.72 -21.68
C LYS A 513 -24.15 7.49 -21.44
N ALA A 514 -23.61 6.51 -20.74
CA ALA A 514 -24.25 5.26 -20.41
C ALA A 514 -23.86 4.78 -19.01
N VAL A 515 -24.77 4.03 -18.37
CA VAL A 515 -24.52 3.35 -17.11
C VAL A 515 -24.84 1.87 -17.28
N GLU A 516 -23.86 1.02 -17.06
CA GLU A 516 -24.00 -0.43 -17.06
C GLU A 516 -24.02 -0.93 -15.63
N ILE A 517 -25.10 -1.64 -15.25
CA ILE A 517 -25.18 -2.26 -13.95
C ILE A 517 -24.52 -3.63 -14.03
N VAL A 518 -23.54 -3.87 -13.17
CA VAL A 518 -22.73 -5.09 -13.11
C VAL A 518 -22.84 -5.74 -11.74
N GLU A 519 -22.60 -7.05 -11.66
CA GLU A 519 -22.60 -7.78 -10.38
C GLU A 519 -21.36 -7.43 -9.54
N GLU A 520 -20.20 -7.26 -10.21
CA GLU A 520 -18.93 -6.89 -9.58
C GLU A 520 -18.05 -6.09 -10.53
N LEU A 521 -17.14 -5.29 -9.96
CA LEU A 521 -16.09 -4.57 -10.70
C LEU A 521 -14.77 -5.35 -10.65
N PRO A 522 -13.97 -5.36 -11.73
CA PRO A 522 -12.65 -5.98 -11.71
C PRO A 522 -11.74 -5.23 -10.74
N LYS A 523 -11.08 -5.96 -9.83
CA LYS A 523 -10.26 -5.38 -8.78
C LYS A 523 -8.90 -6.04 -8.69
N THR A 524 -7.90 -5.25 -8.30
CA THR A 524 -6.61 -5.76 -7.87
C THR A 524 -6.75 -6.54 -6.55
N SER A 525 -5.68 -7.23 -6.17
CA SER A 525 -5.58 -7.92 -4.88
C SER A 525 -5.76 -7.00 -3.66
N THR A 526 -5.50 -5.72 -3.82
CA THR A 526 -5.64 -4.70 -2.78
C THR A 526 -7.02 -4.03 -2.79
N GLY A 527 -7.94 -4.50 -3.65
CA GLY A 527 -9.29 -3.96 -3.78
C GLY A 527 -9.40 -2.72 -4.67
N LYS A 528 -8.33 -2.32 -5.38
CA LYS A 528 -8.35 -1.21 -6.33
C LYS A 528 -9.00 -1.64 -7.65
N ILE A 529 -9.95 -0.85 -8.15
CA ILE A 529 -10.64 -1.12 -9.42
C ILE A 529 -9.66 -1.05 -10.60
N GLN A 530 -9.71 -2.06 -11.46
CA GLN A 530 -8.87 -2.19 -12.65
C GLN A 530 -9.58 -1.58 -13.87
N LYS A 531 -9.62 -0.24 -13.93
CA LYS A 531 -10.29 0.50 -15.03
C LYS A 531 -9.80 0.11 -16.43
N PHE A 532 -8.57 -0.38 -16.55
CA PHE A 532 -8.03 -0.79 -17.85
C PHE A 532 -8.82 -1.97 -18.45
N GLU A 533 -9.24 -2.95 -17.64
CA GLU A 533 -10.05 -4.09 -18.10
C GLU A 533 -11.42 -3.65 -18.60
N LEU A 534 -12.04 -2.68 -17.89
CA LEU A 534 -13.31 -2.09 -18.32
C LEU A 534 -13.15 -1.34 -19.64
N ARG A 535 -12.03 -0.62 -19.79
CA ARG A 535 -11.72 0.17 -20.99
C ARG A 535 -11.45 -0.71 -22.20
N GLU A 536 -10.67 -1.78 -22.06
CA GLU A 536 -10.37 -2.71 -23.14
C GLU A 536 -11.63 -3.34 -23.73
N LYS A 537 -12.63 -3.65 -22.92
CA LYS A 537 -13.93 -4.14 -23.42
C LYS A 537 -14.63 -3.14 -24.35
N GLU A 538 -14.48 -1.85 -24.10
CA GLU A 538 -15.18 -0.79 -24.85
C GLU A 538 -14.43 -0.35 -26.12
N TRP A 539 -13.10 -0.39 -26.11
CA TRP A 539 -12.26 0.04 -27.23
C TRP A 539 -11.95 -1.09 -28.22
N GLY A 540 -12.14 -2.37 -27.84
CA GLY A 540 -11.76 -3.53 -28.64
C GLY A 540 -10.25 -3.71 -28.79
N GLU A 541 -9.81 -4.88 -29.30
CA GLU A 541 -8.39 -5.14 -29.56
C GLU A 541 -7.90 -4.19 -30.69
N GLY A 542 -7.13 -3.18 -30.35
CA GLY A 542 -6.47 -2.25 -31.29
C GLY A 542 -7.06 -0.82 -31.35
N GLY A 543 -8.03 -0.49 -30.54
CA GLY A 543 -8.54 0.88 -30.43
C GLY A 543 -7.50 1.81 -29.78
N ALA A 544 -6.78 2.59 -30.59
CA ALA A 544 -5.85 3.60 -30.08
C ALA A 544 -6.64 4.83 -29.59
N ARG A 545 -6.46 5.20 -28.32
CA ARG A 545 -6.89 6.48 -27.79
C ARG A 545 -6.28 7.62 -28.60
N ILE A 546 -7.07 8.61 -28.97
CA ILE A 546 -6.55 9.85 -29.56
C ILE A 546 -5.79 10.57 -28.44
N LYS A 547 -4.44 10.45 -28.43
CA LYS A 547 -3.59 11.27 -27.55
C LYS A 547 -3.61 12.69 -28.12
N GLY A 548 -4.29 13.62 -27.41
CA GLY A 548 -4.20 15.05 -27.66
C GLY A 548 -2.85 15.60 -27.28
#